data_e39c1269dc53a424b1840d1621b1ded3
#
_entry.id   e39c1269dc53a424b1840d1621b1ded3
#
_cell.length_a   1.000
_cell.length_b   1.000
_cell.length_c   1.000
_cell.angle_alpha   90.00
_cell.angle_beta   90.00
_cell.angle_gamma   90.00
#
_symmetry.space_group_name_H-M   'P 1'
#
loop_
_entity.id
_entity.type
_entity.pdbx_description
1 polymer ?
#
loop_
_entity_poly.entity_id
_entity_poly.type
_entity_poly.pdbx_seq_one_letter_code
_entity_poly.pdbx_strand_id
1 'polypeptide(L)'
;LVARLIHDSSERRDKPFVTVNIAALPETLMESELFGHVKGAFTGADQSREGRFAEGDGGSLFIDEVGDIPLGIQVKLLRALQFGQIQRVGENATRTLDVRIIAATNRDLRKLMEQGGFRSDLYWRLNVIPIAIPPLRERREDIAALTRWFIEKFSKEYGRPVRGISREALSALMRHPFPGNVRELENAVERAVLMTRREILSTQDIQLERSEERRVGKECRSRW
;
A
#
# COMPACT_ATOMS: atom_id res chain seq x y z
N LEU A 1 5.92 2.87 4.85
CA LEU A 1 7.19 2.95 5.59
C LEU A 1 8.40 2.96 4.64
N VAL A 2 8.67 1.89 3.88
CA VAL A 2 9.86 1.79 3.01
C VAL A 2 9.94 2.94 2.00
N ALA A 3 8.84 3.28 1.31
CA ALA A 3 8.82 4.41 0.37
C ALA A 3 9.16 5.75 1.05
N ARG A 4 8.67 5.97 2.26
CA ARG A 4 9.00 7.15 3.04
C ARG A 4 10.48 7.20 3.43
N LEU A 5 11.03 6.05 3.88
CA LEU A 5 12.46 5.94 4.19
C LEU A 5 13.35 6.23 2.97
N ILE A 6 12.97 5.72 1.78
CA ILE A 6 13.67 6.01 0.53
C ILE A 6 13.69 7.52 0.22
N HIS A 7 12.57 8.20 0.44
CA HIS A 7 12.47 9.64 0.25
C HIS A 7 13.31 10.39 1.28
N ASP A 8 13.15 10.11 2.57
CA ASP A 8 13.82 10.78 3.68
C ASP A 8 15.35 10.59 3.65
N SER A 9 15.83 9.49 3.02
CA SER A 9 17.25 9.20 2.83
C SER A 9 17.83 9.77 1.52
N SER A 10 17.07 10.55 0.77
CA SER A 10 17.48 11.10 -0.52
C SER A 10 17.79 12.60 -0.44
N GLU A 11 18.36 13.14 -1.51
CA GLU A 11 18.56 14.59 -1.67
C GLU A 11 17.25 15.39 -1.71
N ARG A 12 16.10 14.69 -1.90
CA ARG A 12 14.75 15.26 -1.93
C ARG A 12 14.03 15.19 -0.58
N ARG A 13 14.69 14.83 0.52
CA ARG A 13 14.08 14.64 1.85
C ARG A 13 13.26 15.84 2.35
N ASP A 14 13.68 17.06 2.00
CA ASP A 14 13.03 18.32 2.39
C ASP A 14 12.03 18.84 1.34
N LYS A 15 11.76 18.03 0.30
CA LYS A 15 10.83 18.32 -0.79
C LYS A 15 9.50 17.57 -0.59
N PRO A 16 8.45 17.87 -1.39
CA PRO A 16 7.17 17.19 -1.27
C PRO A 16 7.30 15.68 -1.39
N PHE A 17 6.61 14.95 -0.51
CA PHE A 17 6.37 13.51 -0.62
C PHE A 17 4.87 13.26 -0.76
N VAL A 18 4.43 13.08 -1.98
CA VAL A 18 3.03 12.86 -2.33
C VAL A 18 2.76 11.36 -2.43
N THR A 19 1.61 10.92 -1.93
CA THR A 19 1.20 9.51 -2.00
C THR A 19 -0.13 9.38 -2.71
N VAL A 20 -0.27 8.33 -3.52
CA VAL A 20 -1.53 7.94 -4.14
C VAL A 20 -1.67 6.43 -4.06
N ASN A 21 -2.84 5.97 -3.61
CA ASN A 21 -3.22 4.56 -3.65
C ASN A 21 -4.21 4.35 -4.79
N ILE A 22 -3.77 3.65 -5.83
CA ILE A 22 -4.55 3.42 -7.05
C ILE A 22 -5.80 2.59 -6.76
N ALA A 23 -5.68 1.55 -5.93
CA ALA A 23 -6.81 0.67 -5.60
C ALA A 23 -7.96 1.39 -4.85
N ALA A 24 -7.68 2.53 -4.22
CA ALA A 24 -8.69 3.32 -3.53
C ALA A 24 -9.45 4.30 -4.44
N LEU A 25 -9.04 4.44 -5.72
CA LEU A 25 -9.62 5.40 -6.66
C LEU A 25 -10.59 4.69 -7.61
N PRO A 26 -11.78 5.27 -7.87
CA PRO A 26 -12.60 4.86 -9.01
C PRO A 26 -11.84 5.05 -10.33
N GLU A 27 -11.94 4.09 -11.24
CA GLU A 27 -11.22 4.12 -12.52
C GLU A 27 -11.47 5.44 -13.30
N THR A 28 -12.71 5.92 -13.27
CA THR A 28 -13.14 7.18 -13.93
C THR A 28 -12.47 8.44 -13.37
N LEU A 29 -12.00 8.42 -12.13
CA LEU A 29 -11.35 9.56 -11.48
C LEU A 29 -9.82 9.42 -11.43
N MET A 30 -9.29 8.23 -11.71
CA MET A 30 -7.88 7.91 -11.54
C MET A 30 -6.98 8.82 -12.38
N GLU A 31 -7.35 9.06 -13.64
CA GLU A 31 -6.61 9.95 -14.53
C GLU A 31 -6.57 11.39 -14.02
N SER A 32 -7.74 11.89 -13.61
CA SER A 32 -7.89 13.24 -13.04
C SER A 32 -7.14 13.41 -11.71
N GLU A 33 -7.14 12.41 -10.83
CA GLU A 33 -6.37 12.44 -9.59
C GLU A 33 -4.85 12.44 -9.85
N LEU A 34 -4.38 11.63 -10.80
CA LEU A 34 -2.95 11.56 -11.11
C LEU A 34 -2.43 12.82 -11.82
N PHE A 35 -3.11 13.25 -12.89
CA PHE A 35 -2.61 14.28 -13.80
C PHE A 35 -3.28 15.64 -13.66
N GLY A 36 -4.42 15.70 -12.93
CA GLY A 36 -5.25 16.90 -12.81
C GLY A 36 -6.24 17.06 -13.96
N HIS A 37 -7.11 18.04 -13.85
CA HIS A 37 -8.09 18.39 -14.88
C HIS A 37 -8.33 19.89 -14.94
N VAL A 38 -8.82 20.37 -16.09
CA VAL A 38 -9.32 21.73 -16.23
C VAL A 38 -10.84 21.75 -16.06
N LYS A 39 -11.39 22.92 -15.72
CA LYS A 39 -12.83 23.11 -15.61
C LYS A 39 -13.52 22.67 -16.91
N GLY A 40 -14.59 21.88 -16.78
CA GLY A 40 -15.38 21.38 -17.91
C GLY A 40 -14.78 20.15 -18.61
N ALA A 41 -13.72 19.54 -18.10
CA ALA A 41 -13.09 18.36 -18.70
C ALA A 41 -14.01 17.13 -18.74
N PHE A 42 -14.93 17.01 -17.79
CA PHE A 42 -15.95 15.96 -17.70
C PHE A 42 -17.15 16.46 -16.89
N THR A 43 -18.25 15.71 -16.87
CA THR A 43 -19.45 16.04 -16.08
C THR A 43 -19.12 16.05 -14.59
N GLY A 44 -19.26 17.22 -13.93
CA GLY A 44 -18.88 17.43 -12.53
C GLY A 44 -17.50 18.08 -12.32
N ALA A 45 -16.78 18.41 -13.39
CA ALA A 45 -15.53 19.19 -13.33
C ALA A 45 -15.82 20.70 -13.20
N ASP A 46 -16.38 21.13 -12.07
CA ASP A 46 -16.81 22.53 -11.85
C ASP A 46 -15.63 23.49 -11.68
N GLN A 47 -14.48 22.99 -11.26
CA GLN A 47 -13.24 23.74 -11.05
C GLN A 47 -12.05 22.97 -11.64
N SER A 48 -10.99 23.70 -11.98
CA SER A 48 -9.72 23.07 -12.35
C SER A 48 -9.00 22.56 -11.08
N ARG A 49 -8.37 21.38 -11.17
CA ARG A 49 -7.61 20.79 -10.07
C ARG A 49 -6.26 20.30 -10.55
N GLU A 50 -5.23 20.58 -9.77
CA GLU A 50 -3.90 20.00 -9.97
C GLU A 50 -3.90 18.52 -9.59
N GLY A 51 -3.08 17.73 -10.30
CA GLY A 51 -2.94 16.29 -10.02
C GLY A 51 -1.76 15.98 -9.11
N ARG A 52 -1.69 14.74 -8.63
CA ARG A 52 -0.62 14.25 -7.75
C ARG A 52 0.77 14.42 -8.33
N PHE A 53 0.91 14.35 -9.65
CA PHE A 53 2.19 14.63 -10.31
C PHE A 53 2.64 16.08 -10.10
N ALA A 54 1.73 17.04 -10.26
CA ALA A 54 2.03 18.45 -10.07
C ALA A 54 2.31 18.79 -8.59
N GLU A 55 1.54 18.19 -7.67
CA GLU A 55 1.79 18.30 -6.22
C GLU A 55 3.17 17.79 -5.81
N GLY A 56 3.69 16.79 -6.55
CA GLY A 56 4.99 16.15 -6.28
C GLY A 56 6.17 16.81 -6.99
N ASP A 57 5.98 17.92 -7.70
CA ASP A 57 7.05 18.57 -8.48
C ASP A 57 8.25 18.97 -7.61
N GLY A 58 9.44 18.69 -8.09
CA GLY A 58 10.72 18.83 -7.34
C GLY A 58 10.92 17.79 -6.24
N GLY A 59 9.91 16.93 -5.94
CA GLY A 59 9.89 15.98 -4.85
C GLY A 59 9.78 14.51 -5.29
N SER A 60 8.96 13.75 -4.56
CA SER A 60 8.70 12.32 -4.85
C SER A 60 7.20 12.01 -4.84
N LEU A 61 6.76 11.18 -5.78
CA LEU A 61 5.41 10.61 -5.82
C LEU A 61 5.49 9.10 -5.58
N PHE A 62 4.85 8.65 -4.51
CA PHE A 62 4.66 7.24 -4.21
C PHE A 62 3.33 6.76 -4.77
N ILE A 63 3.40 5.81 -5.72
CA ILE A 63 2.23 5.17 -6.35
C ILE A 63 2.10 3.77 -5.76
N ASP A 64 1.08 3.58 -4.92
CA ASP A 64 0.75 2.27 -4.36
C ASP A 64 -0.23 1.54 -5.29
N GLU A 65 -0.06 0.22 -5.43
CA GLU A 65 -0.83 -0.68 -6.29
C GLU A 65 -0.78 -0.28 -7.78
N VAL A 66 0.43 0.01 -8.29
CA VAL A 66 0.66 0.40 -9.70
C VAL A 66 0.17 -0.65 -10.71
N GLY A 67 0.07 -1.92 -10.28
CA GLY A 67 -0.46 -3.02 -11.09
C GLY A 67 -1.96 -2.95 -11.39
N ASP A 68 -2.68 -2.04 -10.73
CA ASP A 68 -4.13 -1.83 -10.92
C ASP A 68 -4.44 -0.65 -11.86
N ILE A 69 -3.42 0.01 -12.40
CA ILE A 69 -3.60 1.13 -13.35
C ILE A 69 -4.13 0.60 -14.69
N PRO A 70 -5.25 1.13 -15.22
CA PRO A 70 -5.77 0.78 -16.55
C PRO A 70 -4.80 1.11 -17.69
N LEU A 71 -4.80 0.33 -18.77
CA LEU A 71 -3.88 0.47 -19.91
C LEU A 71 -3.84 1.88 -20.50
N GLY A 72 -4.98 2.57 -20.60
CA GLY A 72 -5.06 3.95 -21.09
C GLY A 72 -4.24 4.93 -20.24
N ILE A 73 -4.27 4.76 -18.92
CA ILE A 73 -3.54 5.59 -17.97
C ILE A 73 -2.05 5.21 -17.94
N GLN A 74 -1.71 3.93 -18.15
CA GLN A 74 -0.32 3.48 -18.25
C GLN A 74 0.46 4.21 -19.37
N VAL A 75 -0.19 4.56 -20.49
CA VAL A 75 0.43 5.34 -21.58
C VAL A 75 0.83 6.74 -21.10
N LYS A 76 -0.03 7.40 -20.32
CA LYS A 76 0.24 8.73 -19.77
C LYS A 76 1.32 8.67 -18.68
N LEU A 77 1.27 7.64 -17.83
CA LEU A 77 2.30 7.39 -16.83
C LEU A 77 3.66 7.16 -17.47
N LEU A 78 3.73 6.39 -18.56
CA LEU A 78 4.98 6.17 -19.30
C LEU A 78 5.57 7.50 -19.82
N ARG A 79 4.74 8.40 -20.39
CA ARG A 79 5.20 9.73 -20.82
C ARG A 79 5.75 10.56 -19.68
N ALA A 80 5.07 10.55 -18.53
CA ALA A 80 5.55 11.23 -17.31
C ALA A 80 6.91 10.69 -16.85
N LEU A 81 7.11 9.36 -16.89
CA LEU A 81 8.37 8.71 -16.51
C LEU A 81 9.52 8.92 -17.51
N GLN A 82 9.22 8.98 -18.82
CA GLN A 82 10.24 9.10 -19.85
C GLN A 82 10.74 10.53 -20.07
N PHE A 83 9.78 11.47 -20.07
CA PHE A 83 10.01 12.85 -20.50
C PHE A 83 9.74 13.87 -19.39
N GLY A 84 9.29 13.45 -18.21
CA GLY A 84 8.81 14.36 -17.18
C GLY A 84 7.57 15.15 -17.59
N GLN A 85 6.83 14.72 -18.61
CA GLN A 85 5.75 15.47 -19.22
C GLN A 85 4.38 14.90 -18.86
N ILE A 86 3.50 15.80 -18.43
CA ILE A 86 2.08 15.48 -18.16
C ILE A 86 1.15 16.41 -18.93
N GLN A 87 -0.09 15.95 -19.12
CA GLN A 87 -1.21 16.75 -19.63
C GLN A 87 -2.40 16.56 -18.70
N ARG A 88 -3.06 17.64 -18.30
CA ARG A 88 -4.31 17.58 -17.55
C ARG A 88 -5.45 17.09 -18.44
N VAL A 89 -6.44 16.44 -17.82
CA VAL A 89 -7.65 16.03 -18.53
C VAL A 89 -8.38 17.28 -19.05
N GLY A 90 -8.73 17.28 -20.34
CA GLY A 90 -9.37 18.42 -21.03
C GLY A 90 -8.42 19.53 -21.46
N GLU A 91 -7.10 19.36 -21.31
CA GLU A 91 -6.09 20.34 -21.74
C GLU A 91 -5.12 19.72 -22.75
N ASN A 92 -4.73 20.50 -23.78
CA ASN A 92 -3.71 20.09 -24.74
C ASN A 92 -2.29 20.56 -24.35
N ALA A 93 -2.19 21.48 -23.38
CA ALA A 93 -0.90 22.00 -22.94
C ALA A 93 -0.12 20.93 -22.17
N THR A 94 1.15 20.76 -22.54
CA THR A 94 2.08 19.86 -21.85
C THR A 94 2.84 20.65 -20.79
N ARG A 95 2.96 20.06 -19.59
CA ARG A 95 3.75 20.58 -18.48
C ARG A 95 4.92 19.66 -18.21
N THR A 96 6.09 20.24 -18.01
CA THR A 96 7.30 19.47 -17.63
C THR A 96 7.49 19.57 -16.12
N LEU A 97 7.65 18.42 -15.47
CA LEU A 97 7.80 18.27 -14.03
C LEU A 97 9.03 17.41 -13.72
N ASP A 98 9.65 17.65 -12.58
CA ASP A 98 10.76 16.86 -12.04
C ASP A 98 10.28 16.05 -10.82
N VAL A 99 9.71 14.87 -11.05
CA VAL A 99 9.15 14.02 -10.01
C VAL A 99 9.89 12.68 -9.94
N ARG A 100 10.42 12.36 -8.75
CA ARG A 100 10.95 11.00 -8.49
C ARG A 100 9.79 10.05 -8.21
N ILE A 101 9.68 8.98 -8.97
CA ILE A 101 8.63 7.97 -8.78
C ILE A 101 9.15 6.82 -7.92
N ILE A 102 8.33 6.44 -6.94
CA ILE A 102 8.46 5.23 -6.14
C ILE A 102 7.17 4.45 -6.34
N ALA A 103 7.23 3.27 -6.93
CA ALA A 103 6.05 2.45 -7.21
C ALA A 103 6.02 1.20 -6.34
N ALA A 104 4.85 0.80 -5.89
CA ALA A 104 4.62 -0.46 -5.19
C ALA A 104 3.46 -1.23 -5.80
N THR A 105 3.52 -2.55 -5.70
CA THR A 105 2.42 -3.45 -6.07
C THR A 105 2.55 -4.77 -5.34
N ASN A 106 1.42 -5.41 -5.06
CA ASN A 106 1.34 -6.78 -4.58
C ASN A 106 1.15 -7.78 -5.73
N ARG A 107 0.96 -7.31 -6.98
CA ARG A 107 0.71 -8.14 -8.16
C ARG A 107 2.00 -8.50 -8.87
N ASP A 108 2.01 -9.68 -9.48
CA ASP A 108 3.08 -10.11 -10.38
C ASP A 108 2.92 -9.39 -11.73
N LEU A 109 3.69 -8.29 -11.92
CA LEU A 109 3.63 -7.50 -13.14
C LEU A 109 4.06 -8.27 -14.40
N ARG A 110 4.91 -9.30 -14.27
CA ARG A 110 5.30 -10.14 -15.41
C ARG A 110 4.12 -10.97 -15.91
N LYS A 111 3.38 -11.59 -15.00
CA LYS A 111 2.14 -12.30 -15.36
C LYS A 111 1.09 -11.38 -15.94
N LEU A 112 0.97 -10.15 -15.40
CA LEU A 112 0.07 -9.14 -15.97
C LEU A 112 0.46 -8.75 -17.40
N MET A 113 1.76 -8.62 -17.70
CA MET A 113 2.22 -8.37 -19.08
C MET A 113 1.86 -9.52 -20.04
N GLU A 114 2.06 -10.77 -19.61
CA GLU A 114 1.69 -11.95 -20.40
C GLU A 114 0.18 -12.00 -20.71
N GLN A 115 -0.63 -11.52 -19.78
CA GLN A 115 -2.09 -11.41 -19.92
C GLN A 115 -2.57 -10.15 -20.65
N GLY A 116 -1.65 -9.29 -21.09
CA GLY A 116 -1.97 -8.02 -21.74
C GLY A 116 -2.54 -6.94 -20.80
N GLY A 117 -2.50 -7.14 -19.48
CA GLY A 117 -3.00 -6.19 -18.48
C GLY A 117 -1.99 -5.12 -18.07
N PHE A 118 -0.72 -5.29 -18.43
CA PHE A 118 0.33 -4.31 -18.13
C PHE A 118 1.29 -4.18 -19.32
N ARG A 119 1.66 -2.94 -19.64
CA ARG A 119 2.55 -2.65 -20.78
C ARG A 119 4.00 -3.00 -20.45
N SER A 120 4.68 -3.64 -21.36
CA SER A 120 6.09 -4.01 -21.22
C SER A 120 7.03 -2.80 -21.16
N ASP A 121 6.74 -1.74 -21.93
CA ASP A 121 7.53 -0.50 -21.94
C ASP A 121 7.48 0.22 -20.58
N LEU A 122 6.31 0.26 -19.95
CA LEU A 122 6.14 0.82 -18.62
C LEU A 122 6.83 -0.04 -17.55
N TYR A 123 6.73 -1.37 -17.64
CA TYR A 123 7.41 -2.27 -16.71
C TYR A 123 8.92 -2.01 -16.67
N TRP A 124 9.58 -1.97 -17.83
CA TRP A 124 11.02 -1.75 -17.89
C TRP A 124 11.43 -0.35 -17.39
N ARG A 125 10.55 0.63 -17.49
CA ARG A 125 10.83 1.97 -16.97
C ARG A 125 10.64 2.07 -15.44
N LEU A 126 9.73 1.30 -14.85
CA LEU A 126 9.52 1.23 -13.40
C LEU A 126 10.54 0.30 -12.73
N ASN A 127 10.88 -0.82 -13.35
CA ASN A 127 11.70 -1.88 -12.76
C ASN A 127 13.22 -1.64 -12.90
N VAL A 128 13.67 -0.41 -12.63
CA VAL A 128 15.10 -0.06 -12.68
C VAL A 128 15.81 -0.53 -11.41
N ILE A 129 15.21 -0.30 -10.24
CA ILE A 129 15.75 -0.74 -8.94
C ILE A 129 14.63 -1.48 -8.20
N PRO A 130 14.51 -2.79 -8.37
CA PRO A 130 13.52 -3.58 -7.67
C PRO A 130 13.93 -3.82 -6.21
N ILE A 131 12.98 -3.60 -5.30
CA ILE A 131 13.11 -3.89 -3.88
C ILE A 131 12.05 -4.91 -3.52
N ALA A 132 12.45 -6.16 -3.28
CA ALA A 132 11.55 -7.20 -2.83
C ALA A 132 11.42 -7.14 -1.30
N ILE A 133 10.19 -6.97 -0.80
CA ILE A 133 9.89 -7.02 0.62
C ILE A 133 9.39 -8.44 0.94
N PRO A 134 10.15 -9.26 1.68
CA PRO A 134 9.71 -10.61 2.01
C PRO A 134 8.47 -10.58 2.92
N PRO A 135 7.57 -11.55 2.81
CA PRO A 135 6.42 -11.66 3.70
C PRO A 135 6.86 -11.96 5.14
N LEU A 136 6.01 -11.63 6.11
CA LEU A 136 6.36 -11.72 7.54
C LEU A 136 6.75 -13.15 7.98
N ARG A 137 6.18 -14.18 7.35
CA ARG A 137 6.55 -15.60 7.59
C ARG A 137 8.01 -15.94 7.24
N GLU A 138 8.66 -15.13 6.40
CA GLU A 138 10.07 -15.30 5.98
C GLU A 138 11.04 -14.45 6.82
N ARG A 139 10.52 -13.54 7.68
CA ARG A 139 11.28 -12.69 8.60
C ARG A 139 10.68 -12.74 10.01
N ARG A 140 10.55 -13.95 10.55
CA ARG A 140 9.90 -14.19 11.84
C ARG A 140 10.60 -13.52 13.01
N GLU A 141 11.88 -13.25 12.91
CA GLU A 141 12.68 -12.49 13.87
C GLU A 141 12.15 -11.07 14.11
N ASP A 142 11.51 -10.46 13.09
CA ASP A 142 10.92 -9.13 13.21
C ASP A 142 9.64 -9.11 14.06
N ILE A 143 8.95 -10.26 14.18
CA ILE A 143 7.66 -10.34 14.89
C ILE A 143 7.78 -9.85 16.32
N ALA A 144 8.85 -10.21 17.02
CA ALA A 144 9.04 -9.81 18.41
C ALA A 144 9.24 -8.29 18.58
N ALA A 145 10.00 -7.68 17.68
CA ALA A 145 10.25 -6.24 17.67
C ALA A 145 8.99 -5.47 17.28
N LEU A 146 8.31 -5.90 16.22
CA LEU A 146 7.05 -5.31 15.76
C LEU A 146 5.96 -5.40 16.82
N THR A 147 5.82 -6.56 17.48
CA THR A 147 4.83 -6.75 18.55
C THR A 147 5.06 -5.78 19.71
N ARG A 148 6.29 -5.60 20.15
CA ARG A 148 6.62 -4.64 21.22
C ARG A 148 6.29 -3.21 20.82
N TRP A 149 6.66 -2.84 19.60
CA TRP A 149 6.37 -1.52 19.07
C TRP A 149 4.86 -1.25 18.97
N PHE A 150 4.06 -2.22 18.51
CA PHE A 150 2.61 -2.10 18.45
C PHE A 150 1.98 -2.01 19.84
N ILE A 151 2.45 -2.80 20.82
CA ILE A 151 1.99 -2.70 22.21
C ILE A 151 2.23 -1.29 22.76
N GLU A 152 3.43 -0.75 22.60
CA GLU A 152 3.76 0.60 23.06
C GLU A 152 2.90 1.66 22.38
N LYS A 153 2.77 1.59 21.06
CA LYS A 153 1.93 2.48 20.25
C LYS A 153 0.49 2.50 20.76
N PHE A 154 -0.15 1.34 20.79
CA PHE A 154 -1.57 1.23 21.14
C PHE A 154 -1.85 1.44 22.62
N SER A 155 -0.93 1.04 23.52
CA SER A 155 -1.06 1.33 24.95
C SER A 155 -1.09 2.84 25.21
N LYS A 156 -0.23 3.60 24.52
CA LYS A 156 -0.20 5.06 24.60
C LYS A 156 -1.44 5.69 23.97
N GLU A 157 -1.83 5.21 22.79
CA GLU A 157 -2.96 5.74 22.01
C GLU A 157 -4.30 5.57 22.74
N TYR A 158 -4.51 4.38 23.35
CA TYR A 158 -5.78 4.06 24.04
C TYR A 158 -5.73 4.21 25.56
N GLY A 159 -4.62 4.73 26.12
CA GLY A 159 -4.48 4.90 27.57
C GLY A 159 -4.55 3.58 28.33
N ARG A 160 -4.05 2.48 27.76
CA ARG A 160 -4.07 1.14 28.39
C ARG A 160 -2.79 0.87 29.15
N PRO A 161 -2.85 0.13 30.28
CA PRO A 161 -1.67 -0.15 31.13
C PRO A 161 -0.80 -1.29 30.59
N VAL A 162 -0.94 -1.68 29.31
CA VAL A 162 -0.23 -2.83 28.74
C VAL A 162 1.23 -2.49 28.50
N ARG A 163 2.13 -3.28 29.09
CA ARG A 163 3.58 -3.05 29.06
C ARG A 163 4.36 -4.14 28.32
N GLY A 164 3.70 -5.24 27.98
CA GLY A 164 4.39 -6.36 27.33
C GLY A 164 3.49 -7.53 26.96
N ILE A 165 4.15 -8.61 26.55
CA ILE A 165 3.51 -9.86 26.11
C ILE A 165 4.21 -11.05 26.79
N SER A 166 3.46 -12.08 27.18
CA SER A 166 4.03 -13.31 27.75
C SER A 166 4.84 -14.08 26.71
N ARG A 167 5.79 -14.90 27.17
CA ARG A 167 6.62 -15.73 26.28
C ARG A 167 5.77 -16.70 25.46
N GLU A 168 4.73 -17.26 26.05
CA GLU A 168 3.81 -18.21 25.42
C GLU A 168 3.00 -17.53 24.31
N ALA A 169 2.49 -16.32 24.56
CA ALA A 169 1.75 -15.52 23.59
C ALA A 169 2.65 -15.08 22.42
N LEU A 170 3.86 -14.61 22.72
CA LEU A 170 4.84 -14.26 21.68
C LEU A 170 5.21 -15.49 20.83
N SER A 171 5.42 -16.66 21.47
CA SER A 171 5.69 -17.91 20.75
C SER A 171 4.53 -18.33 19.85
N ALA A 172 3.28 -18.06 20.23
CA ALA A 172 2.12 -18.31 19.40
C ALA A 172 2.12 -17.39 18.15
N LEU A 173 2.42 -16.10 18.33
CA LEU A 173 2.58 -15.16 17.22
C LEU A 173 3.69 -15.60 16.26
N MET A 174 4.86 -15.99 16.77
CA MET A 174 6.00 -16.42 15.93
C MET A 174 5.72 -17.67 15.10
N ARG A 175 4.78 -18.54 15.54
CA ARG A 175 4.36 -19.74 14.77
C ARG A 175 3.29 -19.47 13.74
N HIS A 176 2.58 -18.34 13.84
CA HIS A 176 1.50 -18.00 12.92
C HIS A 176 2.05 -17.61 11.53
N PRO A 177 1.41 -18.03 10.43
CA PRO A 177 1.87 -17.77 9.06
C PRO A 177 1.65 -16.31 8.59
N PHE A 178 0.77 -15.56 9.23
CA PHE A 178 0.42 -14.18 8.89
C PHE A 178 0.15 -13.95 7.39
N PRO A 179 -0.91 -14.53 6.80
CA PRO A 179 -1.26 -14.26 5.40
C PRO A 179 -1.48 -12.75 5.12
N GLY A 180 -2.02 -11.99 6.08
CA GLY A 180 -2.13 -10.53 6.04
C GLY A 180 -0.87 -9.77 6.46
N ASN A 181 0.26 -10.49 6.65
CA ASN A 181 1.56 -9.91 6.99
C ASN A 181 1.52 -8.99 8.23
N VAL A 182 2.22 -7.85 8.15
CA VAL A 182 2.35 -6.89 9.27
C VAL A 182 1.00 -6.29 9.66
N ARG A 183 0.08 -6.09 8.69
CA ARG A 183 -1.28 -5.57 8.99
C ARG A 183 -2.09 -6.52 9.86
N GLU A 184 -1.98 -7.82 9.62
CA GLU A 184 -2.65 -8.83 10.46
C GLU A 184 -2.06 -8.88 11.86
N LEU A 185 -0.73 -8.82 11.98
CA LEU A 185 -0.06 -8.73 13.27
C LEU A 185 -0.47 -7.45 14.03
N GLU A 186 -0.49 -6.29 13.35
CA GLU A 186 -0.92 -5.01 13.91
C GLU A 186 -2.34 -5.11 14.47
N ASN A 187 -3.30 -5.58 13.67
CA ASN A 187 -4.69 -5.75 14.07
C ASN A 187 -4.87 -6.73 15.24
N ALA A 188 -4.09 -7.81 15.27
CA ALA A 188 -4.14 -8.79 16.35
C ALA A 188 -3.65 -8.19 17.67
N VAL A 189 -2.55 -7.43 17.64
CA VAL A 189 -2.01 -6.75 18.82
C VAL A 189 -2.91 -5.61 19.27
N GLU A 190 -3.44 -4.82 18.34
CA GLU A 190 -4.39 -3.73 18.64
C GLU A 190 -5.61 -4.25 19.38
N ARG A 191 -6.27 -5.30 18.85
CA ARG A 191 -7.40 -5.95 19.51
C ARG A 191 -7.04 -6.45 20.90
N ALA A 192 -5.88 -7.10 21.05
CA ALA A 192 -5.42 -7.62 22.33
C ALA A 192 -5.24 -6.50 23.37
N VAL A 193 -4.63 -5.38 22.99
CA VAL A 193 -4.46 -4.20 23.86
C VAL A 193 -5.79 -3.58 24.23
N LEU A 194 -6.73 -3.46 23.30
CA LEU A 194 -8.05 -2.89 23.58
C LEU A 194 -8.90 -3.75 24.53
N MET A 195 -8.86 -5.08 24.36
CA MET A 195 -9.72 -6.01 25.07
C MET A 195 -9.18 -6.44 26.44
N THR A 196 -7.87 -6.41 26.62
CA THR A 196 -7.26 -6.84 27.88
C THR A 196 -7.44 -5.84 29.01
N ARG A 197 -7.48 -6.35 30.24
CA ARG A 197 -7.41 -5.55 31.48
C ARG A 197 -6.08 -5.76 32.23
N ARG A 198 -5.18 -6.54 31.64
CA ARG A 198 -3.90 -6.94 32.24
C ARG A 198 -2.76 -6.05 31.73
N GLU A 199 -1.68 -5.97 32.49
CA GLU A 199 -0.45 -5.27 32.05
C GLU A 199 0.39 -6.10 31.06
N ILE A 200 0.20 -7.41 31.00
CA ILE A 200 0.92 -8.35 30.13
C ILE A 200 -0.10 -9.13 29.29
N LEU A 201 0.04 -9.06 27.98
CA LEU A 201 -0.77 -9.85 27.04
C LEU A 201 -0.47 -11.35 27.21
N SER A 202 -1.50 -12.14 27.34
CA SER A 202 -1.45 -13.60 27.42
C SER A 202 -1.93 -14.24 26.10
N THR A 203 -1.82 -15.56 25.98
CA THR A 203 -2.35 -16.30 24.83
C THR A 203 -3.86 -16.17 24.69
N GLN A 204 -4.59 -15.89 25.77
CA GLN A 204 -6.04 -15.69 25.74
C GLN A 204 -6.44 -14.35 25.12
N ASP A 205 -5.55 -13.35 25.21
CA ASP A 205 -5.79 -12.01 24.65
C ASP A 205 -5.49 -11.98 23.14
N ILE A 206 -4.66 -12.90 22.63
CA ILE A 206 -4.26 -12.97 21.23
C ILE A 206 -5.28 -13.80 20.44
N GLN A 207 -6.12 -13.13 19.68
CA GLN A 207 -7.04 -13.77 18.74
C GLN A 207 -6.43 -13.76 17.34
N LEU A 208 -5.79 -14.87 16.96
CA LEU A 208 -5.34 -15.12 15.60
C LEU A 208 -6.50 -15.72 14.80
N GLU A 209 -6.84 -15.13 13.69
CA GLU A 209 -7.77 -15.75 12.76
C GLU A 209 -7.12 -17.04 12.28
N ARG A 210 -7.79 -18.17 12.51
CA ARG A 210 -7.37 -19.44 11.90
C ARG A 210 -7.49 -19.23 10.42
N SER A 211 -6.37 -19.31 9.71
CA SER A 211 -6.38 -19.36 8.25
C SER A 211 -7.46 -20.39 7.85
N GLU A 212 -8.51 -19.95 7.17
CA GLU A 212 -9.54 -20.82 6.63
C GLU A 212 -8.93 -21.66 5.49
N GLU A 213 -8.05 -22.59 5.82
CA GLU A 213 -7.89 -23.80 5.06
C GLU A 213 -9.06 -24.70 5.40
N ARG A 214 -9.95 -24.86 4.43
CA ARG A 214 -11.13 -25.74 4.39
C ARG A 214 -12.48 -25.13 4.80
N ARG A 215 -12.99 -24.28 3.94
CA ARG A 215 -14.42 -24.36 3.60
C ARG A 215 -14.59 -24.62 2.09
N VAL A 216 -13.95 -25.68 1.60
CA VAL A 216 -14.38 -26.36 0.37
C VAL A 216 -14.92 -27.71 0.82
N GLY A 217 -16.23 -27.94 0.63
CA GLY A 217 -16.82 -29.25 0.77
C GLY A 217 -17.70 -29.48 1.99
N LYS A 218 -18.82 -28.78 2.09
CA LYS A 218 -20.08 -29.40 2.53
C LYS A 218 -21.15 -29.02 1.52
N GLU A 219 -21.21 -29.80 0.45
CA GLU A 219 -22.40 -29.91 -0.36
C GLU A 219 -23.60 -30.20 0.56
N CYS A 220 -24.53 -29.28 0.59
CA CYS A 220 -25.86 -29.57 1.07
C CYS A 220 -26.49 -30.63 0.14
N ARG A 221 -26.35 -31.91 0.50
CA ARG A 221 -27.34 -32.89 0.14
C ARG A 221 -28.59 -32.61 0.97
N SER A 222 -29.51 -31.87 0.45
CA SER A 222 -30.91 -31.92 0.82
C SER A 222 -31.65 -32.52 -0.33
N ARG A 223 -32.08 -33.76 -0.11
CA ARG A 223 -33.20 -34.42 -0.83
C ARG A 223 -34.45 -33.54 -0.63
N TRP A 224 -35.11 -33.25 -1.67
CA TRP A 224 -36.49 -33.57 -2.08
C TRP A 224 -36.66 -33.11 -3.50
#